data_dab00409931657bf30e4b3325448c32b
#
_entry.id   dab00409931657bf30e4b3325448c32b
#
_cell.length_a   1.000
_cell.length_b   1.000
_cell.length_c   1.000
_cell.angle_alpha   90.00
_cell.angle_beta   90.00
_cell.angle_gamma   90.00
#
_symmetry.space_group_name_H-M   'P 1'
#
loop_
_entity.id
_entity.type
_entity.pdbx_description
1 polymer ?
#
loop_
_entity_poly.entity_id
_entity_poly.type
_entity_poly.pdbx_seq_one_letter_code
_entity_poly.pdbx_strand_id
1 'polypeptide(L)'
;MGAARDMPEIMRLSDEPPTTLPGWQRTFAPGELTLGLSPVTPDGDLERQVALTQAAEDAGFAAVWCRDIPLNVETFGDVGQIHDPFMYLTWLAAKTSTIALGTAAVVLSLAHPLLLAKRSAGLDRLSGGRFLMGVASGDRPEEFAAFGMDKGTRGEDFRENLSVLRKAWASRMRPVKWSRGRMGGAEVVPKPTAAGVPVLAVGSCLQTTEFNTAHTDGWLTYHRNLHDQKVMVDRWRASSEEQGVGFRPVGESLWIDLAEDPDYPAEGRDFGFRLGRNALLELLHSQQDLGLNHIMISLRHGNRPVEDALAELAEYVVPEFPALR
;
A
#
# COMPACT_ATOMS: atom_id res chain seq x y z
N MET A 1 -7.48 22.04 -37.40
CA MET A 1 -6.35 21.34 -36.70
C MET A 1 -5.83 22.31 -35.65
N GLY A 2 -6.34 22.22 -34.41
CA GLY A 2 -5.86 23.05 -33.30
C GLY A 2 -4.48 22.52 -32.87
N ALA A 3 -3.50 23.42 -32.81
CA ALA A 3 -2.19 23.13 -32.27
C ALA A 3 -2.38 22.49 -30.87
N ALA A 4 -1.76 21.35 -30.64
CA ALA A 4 -1.63 20.79 -29.30
C ALA A 4 -0.95 21.87 -28.44
N ARG A 5 -1.72 22.55 -27.58
CA ARG A 5 -1.19 23.52 -26.63
C ARG A 5 -0.14 22.80 -25.82
N ASP A 6 1.06 23.35 -25.77
CA ASP A 6 2.12 22.81 -24.93
C ASP A 6 1.62 22.74 -23.49
N MET A 7 1.37 21.52 -23.02
CA MET A 7 1.01 21.29 -21.62
C MET A 7 2.24 21.55 -20.75
N PRO A 8 2.06 22.19 -19.58
CA PRO A 8 3.13 22.28 -18.61
C PRO A 8 3.75 20.91 -18.35
N GLU A 9 5.06 20.86 -18.17
CA GLU A 9 5.82 19.61 -17.97
C GLU A 9 5.28 18.76 -16.78
N ILE A 10 4.84 19.41 -15.71
CA ILE A 10 4.21 18.77 -14.54
C ILE A 10 2.89 18.03 -14.86
N MET A 11 2.31 18.27 -16.05
CA MET A 11 1.08 17.61 -16.50
C MET A 11 1.37 16.48 -17.50
N ARG A 12 2.63 16.31 -17.92
CA ARG A 12 3.02 15.23 -18.84
C ARG A 12 3.27 13.94 -18.05
N LEU A 13 2.81 12.84 -18.61
CA LEU A 13 3.14 11.50 -18.16
C LEU A 13 4.54 11.15 -18.71
N SER A 14 5.45 10.68 -17.87
CA SER A 14 6.68 10.02 -18.31
C SER A 14 6.34 8.66 -18.92
N ASP A 15 7.11 8.22 -19.90
CA ASP A 15 6.98 6.89 -20.49
C ASP A 15 7.70 5.81 -19.63
N GLU A 16 8.43 6.23 -18.59
CA GLU A 16 9.10 5.32 -17.65
C GLU A 16 8.10 4.47 -16.86
N PRO A 17 8.40 3.20 -16.58
CA PRO A 17 7.54 2.34 -15.79
C PRO A 17 7.45 2.84 -14.34
N PRO A 18 6.33 2.61 -13.63
CA PRO A 18 6.15 3.07 -12.25
C PRO A 18 7.13 2.45 -11.25
N THR A 19 7.82 1.37 -11.64
CA THR A 19 8.87 0.72 -10.83
C THR A 19 10.19 1.51 -10.77
N THR A 20 10.30 2.60 -11.50
CA THR A 20 11.45 3.53 -11.41
C THR A 20 11.24 4.64 -10.39
N LEU A 21 10.04 4.75 -9.80
CA LEU A 21 9.71 5.79 -8.84
C LEU A 21 10.43 5.60 -7.50
N PRO A 22 10.82 6.70 -6.82
CA PRO A 22 11.56 6.64 -5.55
C PRO A 22 10.90 5.78 -4.47
N GLY A 23 9.58 5.88 -4.31
CA GLY A 23 8.85 5.06 -3.34
C GLY A 23 8.96 3.57 -3.61
N TRP A 24 8.89 3.16 -4.87
CA TRP A 24 9.08 1.76 -5.25
C TRP A 24 10.50 1.29 -5.01
N GLN A 25 11.49 2.05 -5.50
CA GLN A 25 12.90 1.66 -5.39
C GLN A 25 13.38 1.56 -3.96
N ARG A 26 12.86 2.43 -3.07
CA ARG A 26 13.14 2.39 -1.65
C ARG A 26 12.56 1.16 -0.94
N THR A 27 11.46 0.60 -1.49
CA THR A 27 10.66 -0.42 -0.79
C THR A 27 10.89 -1.83 -1.31
N PHE A 28 11.13 -2.01 -2.61
CA PHE A 28 11.07 -3.33 -3.24
C PHE A 28 12.28 -3.64 -4.12
N ALA A 29 12.96 -4.75 -3.79
CA ALA A 29 13.95 -5.38 -4.67
C ALA A 29 13.90 -6.90 -4.53
N PRO A 30 14.32 -7.66 -5.55
CA PRO A 30 14.42 -9.11 -5.48
C PRO A 30 15.39 -9.56 -4.37
N GLY A 31 14.94 -10.48 -3.51
CA GLY A 31 15.76 -11.04 -2.43
C GLY A 31 15.92 -10.15 -1.20
N GLU A 32 15.51 -8.89 -1.28
CA GLU A 32 15.57 -7.96 -0.16
C GLU A 32 14.26 -7.94 0.61
N LEU A 33 14.36 -7.79 1.94
CA LEU A 33 13.25 -7.51 2.83
C LEU A 33 13.42 -6.10 3.40
N THR A 34 12.35 -5.30 3.35
CA THR A 34 12.30 -3.97 3.96
C THR A 34 11.16 -3.87 4.97
N LEU A 35 11.24 -2.91 5.87
CA LEU A 35 10.20 -2.67 6.86
C LEU A 35 9.40 -1.41 6.55
N GLY A 36 8.09 -1.50 6.76
CA GLY A 36 7.17 -0.38 6.78
C GLY A 36 6.47 -0.28 8.13
N LEU A 37 5.93 0.89 8.44
CA LEU A 37 5.19 1.16 9.66
C LEU A 37 3.76 1.59 9.32
N SER A 38 2.78 1.14 10.12
CA SER A 38 1.48 1.81 10.21
C SER A 38 1.55 2.83 11.35
N PRO A 39 1.61 4.14 11.06
CA PRO A 39 1.78 5.17 12.10
C PRO A 39 0.46 5.51 12.81
N VAL A 40 -0.62 4.81 12.49
CA VAL A 40 -1.96 5.04 13.03
C VAL A 40 -1.99 4.69 14.52
N THR A 41 -2.35 5.68 15.34
CA THR A 41 -2.52 5.53 16.80
C THR A 41 -4.00 5.37 17.17
N PRO A 42 -4.34 4.65 18.26
CA PRO A 42 -5.74 4.43 18.66
C PRO A 42 -6.52 5.71 18.96
N ASP A 43 -5.84 6.76 19.41
CA ASP A 43 -6.42 8.07 19.72
C ASP A 43 -6.70 8.95 18.49
N GLY A 44 -6.13 8.58 17.32
CA GLY A 44 -6.27 9.34 16.09
C GLY A 44 -5.53 10.68 16.08
N ASP A 45 -4.62 10.92 17.03
CA ASP A 45 -3.85 12.17 17.15
C ASP A 45 -2.92 12.35 15.92
N LEU A 46 -3.25 13.35 15.10
CA LEU A 46 -2.54 13.61 13.85
C LEU A 46 -1.08 14.06 14.07
N GLU A 47 -0.82 14.91 15.05
CA GLU A 47 0.53 15.41 15.32
C GLU A 47 1.44 14.27 15.82
N ARG A 48 0.90 13.41 16.67
CA ARG A 48 1.59 12.20 17.12
C ARG A 48 1.90 11.26 15.96
N GLN A 49 0.95 11.03 15.04
CA GLN A 49 1.15 10.19 13.86
C GLN A 49 2.19 10.79 12.90
N VAL A 50 2.25 12.11 12.77
CA VAL A 50 3.31 12.80 12.02
C VAL A 50 4.66 12.58 12.68
N ALA A 51 4.78 12.74 13.99
CA ALA A 51 6.03 12.51 14.71
C ALA A 51 6.52 11.06 14.59
N LEU A 52 5.62 10.08 14.69
CA LEU A 52 5.93 8.66 14.48
C LEU A 52 6.40 8.40 13.04
N THR A 53 5.79 9.07 12.06
CA THR A 53 6.20 8.94 10.64
C THR A 53 7.61 9.50 10.41
N GLN A 54 7.92 10.66 10.99
CA GLN A 54 9.25 11.26 10.91
C GLN A 54 10.31 10.40 11.62
N ALA A 55 9.99 9.90 12.80
CA ALA A 55 10.87 8.97 13.51
C ALA A 55 11.12 7.68 12.72
N ALA A 56 10.10 7.14 12.03
CA ALA A 56 10.27 5.99 11.15
C ALA A 56 11.14 6.32 9.92
N GLU A 57 10.98 7.51 9.32
CA GLU A 57 11.84 7.97 8.23
C GLU A 57 13.29 8.06 8.66
N ASP A 58 13.57 8.71 9.79
CA ASP A 58 14.91 8.88 10.35
C ASP A 58 15.56 7.54 10.73
N ALA A 59 14.76 6.60 11.22
CA ALA A 59 15.20 5.25 11.55
C ALA A 59 15.54 4.38 10.33
N GLY A 60 15.09 4.77 9.12
CA GLY A 60 15.33 4.02 7.90
C GLY A 60 14.24 3.01 7.52
N PHE A 61 13.03 3.15 8.04
CA PHE A 61 11.89 2.43 7.47
C PHE A 61 11.68 2.80 6.00
N ALA A 62 11.30 1.82 5.19
CA ALA A 62 11.11 2.03 3.76
C ALA A 62 9.82 2.76 3.43
N ALA A 63 8.74 2.48 4.16
CA ALA A 63 7.42 3.00 3.88
C ALA A 63 6.57 3.21 5.14
N VAL A 64 5.57 4.09 5.05
CA VAL A 64 4.42 4.12 5.96
C VAL A 64 3.15 3.77 5.22
N TRP A 65 2.22 3.10 5.94
CA TRP A 65 1.00 2.54 5.35
C TRP A 65 -0.23 2.97 6.12
N CYS A 66 -1.27 3.38 5.40
CA CYS A 66 -2.58 3.64 5.98
C CYS A 66 -3.69 2.88 5.25
N ARG A 67 -4.83 2.73 5.93
CA ARG A 67 -6.02 2.08 5.36
C ARG A 67 -7.02 3.13 4.88
N ASP A 68 -7.92 2.72 3.99
CA ASP A 68 -9.12 3.47 3.63
C ASP A 68 -10.29 2.93 4.45
N ILE A 69 -10.83 3.76 5.32
CA ILE A 69 -11.98 3.44 6.17
C ILE A 69 -13.01 4.55 5.95
N PRO A 70 -13.81 4.43 4.87
CA PRO A 70 -14.84 5.42 4.55
C PRO A 70 -15.85 5.63 5.68
N LEU A 71 -16.21 4.53 6.37
CA LEU A 71 -17.16 4.54 7.47
C LEU A 71 -16.62 3.71 8.65
N ASN A 72 -16.80 4.22 9.87
CA ASN A 72 -16.54 3.44 11.07
C ASN A 72 -17.66 2.41 11.27
N VAL A 73 -17.30 1.13 11.32
CA VAL A 73 -18.24 0.02 11.55
C VAL A 73 -17.82 -0.70 12.82
N GLU A 74 -18.68 -0.69 13.86
CA GLU A 74 -18.36 -1.21 15.19
C GLU A 74 -17.87 -2.67 15.18
N THR A 75 -18.44 -3.50 14.30
CA THR A 75 -18.12 -4.94 14.23
C THR A 75 -16.72 -5.23 13.69
N PHE A 76 -16.04 -4.25 13.07
CA PHE A 76 -14.70 -4.41 12.51
C PHE A 76 -13.56 -4.04 13.47
N GLY A 77 -13.88 -3.41 14.62
CA GLY A 77 -12.87 -3.03 15.62
C GLY A 77 -11.77 -2.11 15.10
N ASP A 78 -12.04 -1.36 14.04
CA ASP A 78 -11.10 -0.45 13.42
C ASP A 78 -11.04 0.87 14.17
N VAL A 79 -10.05 1.01 15.02
CA VAL A 79 -9.82 2.24 15.79
C VAL A 79 -8.65 3.05 15.23
N GLY A 80 -8.73 4.36 15.39
CA GLY A 80 -7.62 5.30 15.27
C GLY A 80 -7.39 5.88 13.88
N GLN A 81 -7.90 5.30 12.79
CA GLN A 81 -7.81 5.94 11.49
C GLN A 81 -9.12 6.63 11.14
N ILE A 82 -9.07 7.95 11.01
CA ILE A 82 -10.24 8.81 10.86
C ILE A 82 -10.16 9.74 9.63
N HIS A 83 -9.01 9.80 8.97
CA HIS A 83 -8.80 10.67 7.82
C HIS A 83 -8.89 9.91 6.51
N ASP A 84 -9.39 10.59 5.45
CA ASP A 84 -9.26 10.10 4.07
C ASP A 84 -7.79 9.81 3.75
N PRO A 85 -7.44 8.64 3.20
CA PRO A 85 -6.05 8.23 3.01
C PRO A 85 -5.26 9.16 2.09
N PHE A 86 -5.88 9.76 1.07
CA PHE A 86 -5.18 10.68 0.18
C PHE A 86 -4.90 12.02 0.86
N MET A 87 -5.82 12.53 1.68
CA MET A 87 -5.58 13.75 2.47
C MET A 87 -4.50 13.51 3.51
N TYR A 88 -4.58 12.39 4.24
CA TYR A 88 -3.61 12.02 5.25
C TYR A 88 -2.19 11.83 4.68
N LEU A 89 -2.05 11.02 3.62
CA LEU A 89 -0.75 10.81 3.00
C LEU A 89 -0.20 12.05 2.31
N THR A 90 -1.06 12.97 1.82
CA THR A 90 -0.60 14.27 1.30
C THR A 90 -0.02 15.12 2.43
N TRP A 91 -0.63 15.09 3.62
CA TRP A 91 -0.10 15.77 4.78
C TRP A 91 1.23 15.19 5.23
N LEU A 92 1.36 13.85 5.29
CA LEU A 92 2.62 13.18 5.58
C LEU A 92 3.69 13.47 4.52
N ALA A 93 3.31 13.53 3.23
CA ALA A 93 4.23 13.89 2.15
C ALA A 93 4.89 15.26 2.34
N ALA A 94 4.13 16.23 2.88
CA ALA A 94 4.62 17.57 3.18
C ALA A 94 5.52 17.64 4.44
N LYS A 95 5.53 16.59 5.27
CA LYS A 95 6.28 16.50 6.53
C LYS A 95 7.48 15.57 6.47
N THR A 96 7.64 14.84 5.36
CA THR A 96 8.69 13.83 5.13
C THR A 96 9.38 14.06 3.79
N SER A 97 10.52 13.44 3.58
CA SER A 97 11.35 13.68 2.39
C SER A 97 11.63 12.44 1.55
N THR A 98 11.76 11.26 2.17
CA THR A 98 12.26 10.05 1.52
C THR A 98 11.37 8.84 1.70
N ILE A 99 10.69 8.71 2.85
CA ILE A 99 9.87 7.53 3.17
C ILE A 99 8.74 7.36 2.15
N ALA A 100 8.52 6.13 1.68
CA ALA A 100 7.41 5.83 0.79
C ALA A 100 6.07 5.93 1.55
N LEU A 101 5.02 6.29 0.82
CA LEU A 101 3.69 6.57 1.35
C LEU A 101 2.70 5.61 0.72
N GLY A 102 2.17 4.68 1.49
CA GLY A 102 1.35 3.60 0.96
C GLY A 102 -0.09 3.57 1.47
N THR A 103 -1.00 3.11 0.64
CA THR A 103 -2.34 2.68 1.07
C THR A 103 -2.41 1.16 1.15
N ALA A 104 -3.07 0.62 2.20
CA ALA A 104 -3.32 -0.81 2.34
C ALA A 104 -4.68 -1.05 3.03
N ALA A 105 -5.76 -0.82 2.26
CA ALA A 105 -5.91 -0.47 0.85
C ALA A 105 -7.01 0.56 0.60
N VAL A 106 -6.94 1.24 -0.55
CA VAL A 106 -8.10 1.97 -1.09
C VAL A 106 -9.14 0.97 -1.59
N VAL A 107 -10.41 1.19 -1.23
CA VAL A 107 -11.52 0.34 -1.70
C VAL A 107 -11.92 0.78 -3.11
N LEU A 108 -11.30 0.16 -4.11
CA LEU A 108 -11.41 0.56 -5.51
C LEU A 108 -12.84 0.45 -6.07
N SER A 109 -13.62 -0.51 -5.58
CA SER A 109 -15.01 -0.73 -6.02
C SER A 109 -15.99 0.34 -5.51
N LEU A 110 -15.70 1.02 -4.39
CA LEU A 110 -16.56 2.06 -3.83
C LEU A 110 -16.32 3.45 -4.41
N ALA A 111 -15.18 3.68 -5.08
CA ALA A 111 -14.79 5.00 -5.50
C ALA A 111 -14.95 5.22 -7.00
N HIS A 112 -15.23 6.45 -7.41
CA HIS A 112 -15.30 6.81 -8.83
C HIS A 112 -13.87 6.76 -9.45
N PRO A 113 -13.61 5.93 -10.46
CA PRO A 113 -12.25 5.66 -10.95
C PRO A 113 -11.52 6.89 -11.50
N LEU A 114 -12.22 7.87 -12.09
CA LEU A 114 -11.59 9.11 -12.55
C LEU A 114 -11.17 10.02 -11.39
N LEU A 115 -11.92 10.03 -10.28
CA LEU A 115 -11.53 10.78 -9.08
C LEU A 115 -10.34 10.13 -8.40
N LEU A 116 -10.30 8.79 -8.34
CA LEU A 116 -9.12 8.06 -7.86
C LEU A 116 -7.91 8.31 -8.73
N ALA A 117 -8.06 8.29 -10.06
CA ALA A 117 -6.98 8.60 -10.99
C ALA A 117 -6.41 10.01 -10.77
N LYS A 118 -7.27 10.99 -10.46
CA LYS A 118 -6.86 12.36 -10.14
C LYS A 118 -6.14 12.45 -8.80
N ARG A 119 -6.70 11.85 -7.74
CA ARG A 119 -6.16 11.91 -6.37
C ARG A 119 -4.80 11.22 -6.30
N SER A 120 -4.69 10.01 -6.87
CA SER A 120 -3.46 9.23 -6.87
C SER A 120 -2.33 9.90 -7.66
N ALA A 121 -2.63 10.44 -8.85
CA ALA A 121 -1.65 11.21 -9.62
C ALA A 121 -1.26 12.52 -8.91
N GLY A 122 -2.21 13.16 -8.20
CA GLY A 122 -1.93 14.33 -7.38
C GLY A 122 -0.96 14.02 -6.25
N LEU A 123 -1.24 12.97 -5.47
CA LEU A 123 -0.36 12.54 -4.37
C LEU A 123 1.01 12.07 -4.88
N ASP A 124 1.06 11.32 -5.97
CA ASP A 124 2.31 10.91 -6.61
C ASP A 124 3.20 12.13 -6.93
N ARG A 125 2.63 13.17 -7.56
CA ARG A 125 3.35 14.41 -7.86
C ARG A 125 3.79 15.18 -6.62
N LEU A 126 2.89 15.35 -5.65
CA LEU A 126 3.16 16.09 -4.42
C LEU A 126 4.20 15.41 -3.54
N SER A 127 4.27 14.09 -3.57
CA SER A 127 5.26 13.30 -2.85
C SER A 127 6.58 13.11 -3.64
N GLY A 128 6.68 13.57 -4.89
CA GLY A 128 7.85 13.33 -5.73
C GLY A 128 8.04 11.86 -6.11
N GLY A 129 6.95 11.13 -6.36
CA GLY A 129 6.99 9.72 -6.77
C GLY A 129 7.14 8.73 -5.62
N ARG A 130 6.86 9.14 -4.38
CA ARG A 130 6.95 8.27 -3.20
C ARG A 130 5.67 7.49 -2.91
N PHE A 131 4.60 7.68 -3.67
CA PHE A 131 3.31 7.06 -3.43
C PHE A 131 3.22 5.64 -3.98
N LEU A 132 2.72 4.70 -3.16
CA LEU A 132 2.44 3.30 -3.47
C LEU A 132 0.95 3.03 -3.24
N MET A 133 0.20 2.69 -4.29
CA MET A 133 -1.25 2.55 -4.21
C MET A 133 -1.66 1.10 -4.00
N GLY A 134 -1.88 0.68 -2.76
CA GLY A 134 -2.55 -0.58 -2.46
C GLY A 134 -4.06 -0.45 -2.67
N VAL A 135 -4.66 -1.43 -3.35
CA VAL A 135 -6.08 -1.45 -3.72
C VAL A 135 -6.75 -2.76 -3.32
N ALA A 136 -8.02 -2.67 -2.90
CA ALA A 136 -8.85 -3.82 -2.53
C ALA A 136 -10.26 -3.71 -3.13
N SER A 137 -11.00 -4.82 -3.10
CA SER A 137 -12.39 -4.86 -3.55
C SER A 137 -13.41 -4.47 -2.46
N GLY A 138 -12.97 -4.29 -1.21
CA GLY A 138 -13.85 -4.02 -0.07
C GLY A 138 -14.52 -5.26 0.52
N ASP A 139 -14.81 -5.20 1.80
CA ASP A 139 -15.35 -6.32 2.58
C ASP A 139 -16.54 -5.94 3.50
N ARG A 140 -16.75 -4.65 3.78
CA ARG A 140 -17.76 -4.15 4.71
C ARG A 140 -19.11 -3.94 4.02
N PRO A 141 -20.14 -4.74 4.33
CA PRO A 141 -21.47 -4.61 3.71
C PRO A 141 -22.10 -3.24 3.92
N GLU A 142 -21.86 -2.64 5.09
CA GLU A 142 -22.42 -1.35 5.50
C GLU A 142 -21.94 -0.21 4.57
N GLU A 143 -20.69 -0.26 4.14
CA GLU A 143 -20.13 0.73 3.22
C GLU A 143 -20.81 0.63 1.86
N PHE A 144 -20.98 -0.56 1.30
CA PHE A 144 -21.66 -0.74 0.01
C PHE A 144 -23.09 -0.22 0.06
N ALA A 145 -23.84 -0.54 1.11
CA ALA A 145 -25.21 -0.08 1.30
C ALA A 145 -25.28 1.47 1.40
N ALA A 146 -24.36 2.07 2.19
CA ALA A 146 -24.34 3.52 2.39
C ALA A 146 -23.96 4.28 1.11
N PHE A 147 -23.11 3.72 0.26
CA PHE A 147 -22.74 4.32 -1.03
C PHE A 147 -23.67 3.94 -2.20
N GLY A 148 -24.74 3.18 -1.93
CA GLY A 148 -25.69 2.73 -2.96
C GLY A 148 -25.08 1.76 -3.98
N MET A 149 -24.07 0.97 -3.54
CA MET A 149 -23.35 0.01 -4.37
C MET A 149 -23.75 -1.42 -4.01
N ASP A 150 -23.68 -2.33 -4.98
CA ASP A 150 -23.90 -3.75 -4.74
C ASP A 150 -22.60 -4.47 -4.35
N LYS A 151 -22.56 -5.01 -3.12
CA LYS A 151 -21.42 -5.83 -2.67
C LYS A 151 -21.22 -7.08 -3.53
N GLY A 152 -22.27 -7.59 -4.16
CA GLY A 152 -22.20 -8.78 -5.02
C GLY A 152 -21.36 -8.57 -6.27
N THR A 153 -21.35 -7.36 -6.82
CA THR A 153 -20.61 -7.00 -8.05
C THR A 153 -19.19 -6.47 -7.79
N ARG A 154 -18.77 -6.33 -6.54
CA ARG A 154 -17.52 -5.64 -6.17
C ARG A 154 -16.24 -6.20 -6.84
N GLY A 155 -16.21 -7.49 -7.19
CA GLY A 155 -15.09 -8.09 -7.92
C GLY A 155 -15.05 -7.66 -9.39
N GLU A 156 -16.19 -7.45 -10.01
CA GLU A 156 -16.32 -6.93 -11.39
C GLU A 156 -16.02 -5.43 -11.41
N ASP A 157 -16.60 -4.70 -10.45
CA ASP A 157 -16.34 -3.27 -10.26
C ASP A 157 -14.85 -2.99 -10.02
N PHE A 158 -14.17 -3.83 -9.23
CA PHE A 158 -12.73 -3.74 -9.03
C PHE A 158 -11.96 -3.83 -10.35
N ARG A 159 -12.24 -4.85 -11.18
CA ARG A 159 -11.58 -5.03 -12.48
C ARG A 159 -11.82 -3.86 -13.41
N GLU A 160 -13.06 -3.42 -13.52
CA GLU A 160 -13.41 -2.31 -14.39
C GLU A 160 -12.74 -1.01 -13.92
N ASN A 161 -12.85 -0.69 -12.62
CA ASN A 161 -12.29 0.52 -12.06
C ASN A 161 -10.76 0.57 -12.16
N LEU A 162 -10.07 -0.57 -11.97
CA LEU A 162 -8.62 -0.67 -12.19
C LEU A 162 -8.25 -0.37 -13.65
N SER A 163 -9.00 -0.93 -14.60
CA SER A 163 -8.81 -0.67 -16.04
C SER A 163 -9.04 0.81 -16.39
N VAL A 164 -10.12 1.41 -15.87
CA VAL A 164 -10.45 2.83 -16.11
C VAL A 164 -9.38 3.74 -15.50
N LEU A 165 -8.94 3.45 -14.28
CA LEU A 165 -7.88 4.17 -13.58
C LEU A 165 -6.60 4.25 -14.44
N ARG A 166 -6.09 3.09 -14.88
CA ARG A 166 -4.88 3.01 -15.71
C ARG A 166 -5.04 3.71 -17.07
N LYS A 167 -6.20 3.54 -17.72
CA LYS A 167 -6.53 4.25 -18.96
C LYS A 167 -6.62 5.76 -18.77
N ALA A 168 -7.15 6.22 -17.65
CA ALA A 168 -7.26 7.65 -17.34
C ALA A 168 -5.88 8.30 -17.13
N TRP A 169 -4.93 7.60 -16.53
CA TRP A 169 -3.54 8.07 -16.44
C TRP A 169 -2.89 8.16 -17.83
N ALA A 170 -2.99 7.09 -18.62
CA ALA A 170 -2.37 7.03 -19.95
C ALA A 170 -3.06 7.91 -21.02
N SER A 171 -4.33 8.26 -20.83
CA SER A 171 -5.12 9.00 -21.83
C SER A 171 -4.61 10.43 -22.02
N ARG A 172 -4.38 10.78 -23.29
CA ARG A 172 -4.14 12.15 -23.75
C ARG A 172 -5.31 12.53 -24.66
N MET A 173 -6.40 13.04 -24.08
CA MET A 173 -7.65 13.38 -24.78
C MET A 173 -8.33 12.21 -25.51
N ARG A 174 -7.86 10.96 -25.31
CA ARG A 174 -8.48 9.79 -25.93
C ARG A 174 -9.70 9.34 -25.12
N PRO A 175 -10.76 8.87 -25.77
CA PRO A 175 -11.95 8.39 -25.08
C PRO A 175 -11.64 7.18 -24.18
N VAL A 176 -12.17 7.23 -22.96
CA VAL A 176 -12.22 6.08 -22.02
C VAL A 176 -13.68 5.79 -21.76
N LYS A 177 -14.10 4.54 -21.96
CA LYS A 177 -15.48 4.09 -21.72
C LYS A 177 -15.48 2.98 -20.69
N TRP A 178 -16.51 2.96 -19.85
CA TRP A 178 -16.79 1.90 -18.88
C TRP A 178 -18.31 1.78 -18.68
N SER A 179 -18.78 0.78 -17.93
CA SER A 179 -20.21 0.47 -17.78
C SER A 179 -21.03 1.66 -17.27
N ARG A 180 -20.47 2.46 -16.35
CA ARG A 180 -21.16 3.58 -15.68
C ARG A 180 -20.84 4.96 -16.28
N GLY A 181 -20.07 5.03 -17.38
CA GLY A 181 -19.73 6.33 -17.93
C GLY A 181 -18.79 6.35 -19.11
N ARG A 182 -18.51 7.58 -19.54
CA ARG A 182 -17.59 7.84 -20.64
C ARG A 182 -16.86 9.16 -20.42
N MET A 183 -15.56 9.15 -20.55
CA MET A 183 -14.73 10.34 -20.70
C MET A 183 -14.36 10.50 -22.19
N GLY A 184 -14.70 11.61 -22.82
CA GLY A 184 -14.37 11.92 -24.23
C GLY A 184 -14.18 13.41 -24.40
N GLY A 185 -13.12 13.82 -25.12
CA GLY A 185 -12.75 15.24 -25.26
C GLY A 185 -12.25 15.88 -23.95
N ALA A 186 -11.83 15.06 -22.99
CA ALA A 186 -11.28 15.47 -21.70
C ALA A 186 -10.20 14.47 -21.26
N GLU A 187 -9.41 14.84 -20.28
CA GLU A 187 -8.44 13.98 -19.64
C GLU A 187 -8.29 14.28 -18.14
N VAL A 188 -7.85 13.28 -17.37
CA VAL A 188 -7.52 13.49 -15.96
C VAL A 188 -6.15 14.16 -15.84
N VAL A 189 -6.09 15.21 -15.06
CA VAL A 189 -4.85 15.94 -14.72
C VAL A 189 -4.77 16.19 -13.21
N PRO A 190 -3.54 16.20 -12.61
CA PRO A 190 -2.25 15.98 -13.27
C PRO A 190 -2.11 14.54 -13.78
N LYS A 191 -1.08 14.27 -14.56
CA LYS A 191 -0.63 12.92 -14.87
C LYS A 191 0.31 12.42 -13.77
N PRO A 192 0.42 11.11 -13.51
CA PRO A 192 1.47 10.56 -12.65
C PRO A 192 2.87 10.95 -13.12
N THR A 193 3.86 10.80 -12.26
CA THR A 193 5.26 11.10 -12.54
C THR A 193 5.84 10.13 -13.58
N ALA A 194 5.49 8.85 -13.48
CA ALA A 194 5.84 7.80 -14.45
C ALA A 194 4.61 7.35 -15.27
N ALA A 195 4.70 6.26 -16.01
CA ALA A 195 3.61 5.68 -16.82
C ALA A 195 2.32 5.38 -16.02
N GLY A 196 2.41 5.39 -14.72
CA GLY A 196 1.32 5.24 -13.76
C GLY A 196 1.84 5.42 -12.34
N VAL A 197 0.96 5.23 -11.38
CA VAL A 197 1.32 5.02 -9.97
C VAL A 197 1.52 3.52 -9.77
N PRO A 198 2.49 3.05 -8.96
CA PRO A 198 2.58 1.63 -8.61
C PRO A 198 1.30 1.16 -7.93
N VAL A 199 0.69 0.08 -8.44
CA VAL A 199 -0.55 -0.48 -7.89
C VAL A 199 -0.29 -1.87 -7.30
N LEU A 200 -0.59 -2.04 -6.02
CA LEU A 200 -0.42 -3.29 -5.29
C LEU A 200 -1.80 -3.90 -4.98
N ALA A 201 -2.03 -5.16 -5.33
CA ALA A 201 -3.23 -5.86 -4.88
C ALA A 201 -3.15 -6.12 -3.38
N VAL A 202 -4.21 -5.83 -2.61
CA VAL A 202 -4.28 -6.13 -1.18
C VAL A 202 -5.29 -7.23 -0.92
N GLY A 203 -4.82 -8.36 -0.38
CA GLY A 203 -5.58 -9.59 -0.31
C GLY A 203 -5.83 -10.18 -1.71
N SER A 204 -6.93 -10.88 -1.89
CA SER A 204 -7.29 -11.48 -3.19
C SER A 204 -7.92 -10.49 -4.18
N CYS A 205 -8.44 -9.36 -3.71
CA CYS A 205 -9.27 -8.43 -4.49
C CYS A 205 -10.48 -9.12 -5.17
N LEU A 206 -10.89 -10.32 -4.72
CA LEU A 206 -11.83 -11.22 -5.40
C LEU A 206 -11.41 -11.58 -6.83
N GLN A 207 -10.12 -11.62 -7.07
CA GLN A 207 -9.53 -12.00 -8.35
C GLN A 207 -8.69 -13.28 -8.19
N THR A 208 -8.37 -13.91 -9.33
CA THR A 208 -7.38 -14.98 -9.35
C THR A 208 -5.96 -14.44 -9.19
N THR A 209 -5.03 -15.29 -8.80
CA THR A 209 -3.61 -14.93 -8.73
C THR A 209 -3.11 -14.43 -10.10
N GLU A 210 -3.51 -15.10 -11.16
CA GLU A 210 -3.14 -14.81 -12.54
C GLU A 210 -3.63 -13.42 -12.98
N PHE A 211 -4.85 -13.05 -12.59
CA PHE A 211 -5.35 -11.69 -12.85
C PHE A 211 -4.51 -10.64 -12.09
N ASN A 212 -4.28 -10.87 -10.81
CA ASN A 212 -3.54 -9.90 -9.98
C ASN A 212 -2.09 -9.74 -10.47
N THR A 213 -1.38 -10.81 -10.80
CA THR A 213 0.00 -10.74 -11.34
C THR A 213 0.05 -10.02 -12.67
N ALA A 214 -0.96 -10.20 -13.56
CA ALA A 214 -1.02 -9.54 -14.86
C ALA A 214 -1.34 -8.03 -14.75
N HIS A 215 -2.16 -7.64 -13.76
CA HIS A 215 -2.77 -6.31 -13.74
C HIS A 215 -2.32 -5.42 -12.57
N THR A 216 -1.50 -5.93 -11.65
CA THR A 216 -0.93 -5.14 -10.54
C THR A 216 0.59 -5.25 -10.51
N ASP A 217 1.24 -4.33 -9.82
CA ASP A 217 2.70 -4.27 -9.78
C ASP A 217 3.30 -5.08 -8.62
N GLY A 218 2.48 -5.51 -7.65
CA GLY A 218 2.86 -6.34 -6.51
C GLY A 218 1.65 -6.76 -5.68
N TRP A 219 1.91 -7.45 -4.58
CA TRP A 219 0.88 -8.00 -3.71
C TRP A 219 1.16 -7.73 -2.24
N LEU A 220 0.14 -7.33 -1.49
CA LEU A 220 0.16 -7.19 -0.04
C LEU A 220 -0.84 -8.15 0.58
N THR A 221 -0.44 -8.89 1.60
CA THR A 221 -1.27 -9.91 2.23
C THR A 221 -1.23 -9.80 3.76
N TYR A 222 -1.96 -10.66 4.44
CA TYR A 222 -1.89 -10.82 5.89
C TYR A 222 -0.90 -11.91 6.27
N HIS A 223 -0.38 -11.80 7.49
CA HIS A 223 0.45 -12.85 8.08
C HIS A 223 -0.30 -14.19 8.12
N ARG A 224 0.42 -15.28 7.80
CA ARG A 224 0.01 -16.67 7.92
C ARG A 224 1.16 -17.48 8.53
N ASN A 225 0.87 -18.70 8.94
CA ASN A 225 1.98 -19.61 9.28
C ASN A 225 2.94 -19.76 8.09
N LEU A 226 4.21 -20.05 8.37
CA LEU A 226 5.28 -20.06 7.36
C LEU A 226 5.02 -21.02 6.19
N HIS A 227 4.35 -22.17 6.46
CA HIS A 227 4.02 -23.12 5.40
C HIS A 227 3.02 -22.54 4.38
N ASP A 228 1.89 -22.03 4.86
CA ASP A 228 0.86 -21.45 4.01
C ASP A 228 1.39 -20.20 3.29
N GLN A 229 2.22 -19.41 3.98
CA GLN A 229 2.86 -18.24 3.38
C GLN A 229 3.76 -18.64 2.22
N LYS A 230 4.58 -19.67 2.40
CA LYS A 230 5.45 -20.22 1.34
C LYS A 230 4.65 -20.66 0.11
N VAL A 231 3.60 -21.44 0.31
CA VAL A 231 2.74 -21.90 -0.79
C VAL A 231 2.15 -20.74 -1.58
N MET A 232 1.74 -19.68 -0.89
CA MET A 232 1.15 -18.51 -1.56
C MET A 232 2.21 -17.68 -2.30
N VAL A 233 3.38 -17.48 -1.72
CA VAL A 233 4.49 -16.79 -2.37
C VAL A 233 4.94 -17.54 -3.61
N ASP A 234 5.12 -18.86 -3.52
CA ASP A 234 5.52 -19.71 -4.65
C ASP A 234 4.50 -19.63 -5.80
N ARG A 235 3.21 -19.71 -5.48
CA ARG A 235 2.14 -19.55 -6.47
C ARG A 235 2.18 -18.18 -7.16
N TRP A 236 2.41 -17.12 -6.39
CA TRP A 236 2.54 -15.76 -6.91
C TRP A 236 3.74 -15.64 -7.87
N ARG A 237 4.90 -16.19 -7.46
CA ARG A 237 6.12 -16.19 -8.29
C ARG A 237 5.93 -16.98 -9.58
N ALA A 238 5.38 -18.21 -9.49
CA ALA A 238 5.10 -19.04 -10.65
C ALA A 238 4.16 -18.33 -11.64
N SER A 239 3.07 -17.73 -11.14
CA SER A 239 2.15 -16.97 -12.00
C SER A 239 2.82 -15.75 -12.65
N SER A 240 3.71 -15.06 -11.95
CA SER A 240 4.45 -13.92 -12.51
C SER A 240 5.41 -14.37 -13.62
N GLU A 241 6.08 -15.50 -13.44
CA GLU A 241 6.98 -16.10 -14.43
C GLU A 241 6.22 -16.58 -15.67
N GLU A 242 5.14 -17.35 -15.50
CA GLU A 242 4.28 -17.83 -16.58
C GLU A 242 3.75 -16.70 -17.46
N GLN A 243 3.47 -15.55 -16.89
CA GLN A 243 2.97 -14.38 -17.61
C GLN A 243 4.07 -13.46 -18.13
N GLY A 244 5.34 -13.72 -17.79
CA GLY A 244 6.48 -12.91 -18.24
C GLY A 244 6.44 -11.46 -17.75
N VAL A 245 5.79 -11.18 -16.60
CA VAL A 245 5.61 -9.80 -16.10
C VAL A 245 6.79 -9.28 -15.25
N GLY A 246 7.82 -10.09 -15.07
CA GLY A 246 9.00 -9.74 -14.29
C GLY A 246 8.75 -9.76 -12.77
N PHE A 247 9.60 -9.03 -12.03
CA PHE A 247 9.54 -9.00 -10.57
C PHE A 247 8.25 -8.33 -10.08
N ARG A 248 7.51 -9.06 -9.26
CA ARG A 248 6.31 -8.60 -8.56
C ARG A 248 6.50 -8.86 -7.06
N PRO A 249 6.79 -7.83 -6.23
CA PRO A 249 7.04 -8.00 -4.81
C PRO A 249 5.81 -8.55 -4.06
N VAL A 250 6.10 -9.23 -2.97
CA VAL A 250 5.11 -9.66 -1.99
C VAL A 250 5.43 -9.00 -0.65
N GLY A 251 4.45 -8.34 -0.05
CA GLY A 251 4.54 -7.83 1.31
C GLY A 251 3.44 -8.40 2.19
N GLU A 252 3.60 -8.30 3.51
CA GLU A 252 2.56 -8.67 4.45
C GLU A 252 2.37 -7.63 5.55
N SER A 253 1.16 -7.61 6.13
CA SER A 253 0.85 -6.85 7.34
C SER A 253 1.05 -7.75 8.56
N LEU A 254 1.83 -7.26 9.53
CA LEU A 254 2.17 -7.97 10.75
C LEU A 254 1.88 -7.08 11.97
N TRP A 255 1.00 -7.55 12.85
CA TRP A 255 0.70 -6.86 14.11
C TRP A 255 1.65 -7.35 15.19
N ILE A 256 2.26 -6.43 15.93
CA ILE A 256 3.27 -6.73 16.92
C ILE A 256 2.92 -6.06 18.26
N ASP A 257 2.90 -6.86 19.31
CA ASP A 257 3.01 -6.44 20.70
C ASP A 257 4.46 -6.74 21.15
N LEU A 258 5.36 -5.76 20.96
CA LEU A 258 6.77 -5.91 21.28
C LEU A 258 6.95 -5.95 22.79
N ALA A 259 7.42 -7.08 23.34
CA ALA A 259 7.71 -7.24 24.75
C ALA A 259 8.95 -6.44 25.18
N GLU A 260 9.03 -6.04 26.47
CA GLU A 260 10.23 -5.39 27.00
C GLU A 260 11.42 -6.35 27.11
N ASP A 261 11.13 -7.64 27.41
CA ASP A 261 12.15 -8.69 27.40
C ASP A 261 12.56 -9.02 25.98
N PRO A 262 13.82 -8.78 25.57
CA PRO A 262 14.30 -9.04 24.22
C PRO A 262 14.19 -10.52 23.81
N ASP A 263 14.20 -11.43 24.75
CA ASP A 263 14.15 -12.88 24.55
C ASP A 263 12.74 -13.45 24.76
N TYR A 264 11.71 -12.61 24.90
CA TYR A 264 10.34 -13.08 25.06
C TYR A 264 9.93 -13.95 23.88
N PRO A 265 9.47 -15.19 24.12
CA PRO A 265 9.12 -16.11 23.03
C PRO A 265 7.92 -15.61 22.23
N ALA A 266 7.84 -16.01 20.95
CA ALA A 266 6.73 -15.64 20.09
C ALA A 266 5.42 -16.33 20.52
N GLU A 267 4.45 -15.52 20.94
CA GLU A 267 3.08 -15.94 21.23
C GLU A 267 2.15 -15.45 20.14
N GLY A 268 1.42 -16.37 19.49
CA GLY A 268 0.46 -16.00 18.44
C GLY A 268 -0.65 -15.09 18.94
N ARG A 269 -1.00 -14.10 18.14
CA ARG A 269 -2.14 -13.18 18.29
C ARG A 269 -2.90 -13.12 16.98
N ASP A 270 -4.08 -12.53 16.97
CA ASP A 270 -4.79 -12.26 15.72
C ASP A 270 -3.93 -11.37 14.82
N PHE A 271 -3.63 -11.86 13.60
CA PHE A 271 -2.81 -11.21 12.59
C PHE A 271 -1.35 -10.88 12.97
N GLY A 272 -0.79 -11.55 14.00
CA GLY A 272 0.59 -11.32 14.40
C GLY A 272 0.99 -11.99 15.71
N PHE A 273 1.84 -11.30 16.49
CA PHE A 273 2.49 -11.89 17.65
C PHE A 273 2.68 -10.89 18.80
N ARG A 274 2.75 -11.47 20.03
CA ARG A 274 3.52 -10.87 21.12
C ARG A 274 4.87 -11.59 21.16
N LEU A 275 5.99 -10.84 21.14
CA LEU A 275 7.33 -11.38 21.08
C LEU A 275 8.38 -10.34 21.49
N GLY A 276 9.55 -10.81 21.90
CA GLY A 276 10.73 -9.97 22.05
C GLY A 276 11.42 -9.70 20.70
N ARG A 277 12.31 -8.71 20.66
CA ARG A 277 13.00 -8.34 19.42
C ARG A 277 13.84 -9.46 18.79
N ASN A 278 14.43 -10.37 19.61
CA ASN A 278 15.23 -11.47 19.09
C ASN A 278 14.36 -12.47 18.32
N ALA A 279 13.20 -12.85 18.86
CA ALA A 279 12.23 -13.68 18.15
C ALA A 279 11.64 -12.97 16.91
N LEU A 280 11.50 -11.64 16.95
CA LEU A 280 11.08 -10.85 15.78
C LEU A 280 12.12 -10.91 14.66
N LEU A 281 13.42 -10.76 14.97
CA LEU A 281 14.49 -10.87 13.99
C LEU A 281 14.51 -12.26 13.32
N GLU A 282 14.38 -13.34 14.09
CA GLU A 282 14.28 -14.71 13.58
C GLU A 282 13.07 -14.88 12.63
N LEU A 283 11.92 -14.31 12.99
CA LEU A 283 10.72 -14.33 12.15
C LEU A 283 10.95 -13.58 10.83
N LEU A 284 11.52 -12.38 10.90
CA LEU A 284 11.76 -11.55 9.70
C LEU A 284 12.76 -12.21 8.75
N HIS A 285 13.86 -12.80 9.25
CA HIS A 285 14.77 -13.59 8.43
C HIS A 285 14.06 -14.78 7.77
N SER A 286 13.25 -15.52 8.53
CA SER A 286 12.45 -16.62 7.98
C SER A 286 11.50 -16.16 6.87
N GLN A 287 10.90 -14.99 7.02
CA GLN A 287 10.02 -14.40 5.99
C GLN A 287 10.80 -13.94 4.75
N GLN A 288 11.99 -13.39 4.92
CA GLN A 288 12.89 -13.06 3.81
C GLN A 288 13.26 -14.32 3.02
N ASP A 289 13.61 -15.41 3.71
CA ASP A 289 13.94 -16.70 3.10
C ASP A 289 12.75 -17.32 2.34
N LEU A 290 11.53 -17.04 2.77
CA LEU A 290 10.30 -17.42 2.05
C LEU A 290 10.07 -16.59 0.78
N GLY A 291 10.79 -15.50 0.58
CA GLY A 291 10.69 -14.62 -0.57
C GLY A 291 9.75 -13.43 -0.40
N LEU A 292 9.41 -13.05 0.85
CA LEU A 292 8.75 -11.77 1.13
C LEU A 292 9.72 -10.60 0.92
N ASN A 293 9.19 -9.47 0.50
CA ASN A 293 9.99 -8.28 0.17
C ASN A 293 9.68 -7.08 1.08
N HIS A 294 8.57 -7.14 1.82
CA HIS A 294 8.18 -6.02 2.67
C HIS A 294 7.27 -6.47 3.81
N ILE A 295 7.54 -5.98 5.03
CA ILE A 295 6.70 -6.23 6.20
C ILE A 295 6.17 -4.90 6.73
N MET A 296 4.83 -4.76 6.70
CA MET A 296 4.13 -3.60 7.27
C MET A 296 3.85 -3.85 8.75
N ILE A 297 4.67 -3.30 9.63
CA ILE A 297 4.53 -3.44 11.08
C ILE A 297 3.42 -2.52 11.59
N SER A 298 2.54 -3.05 12.43
CA SER A 298 1.56 -2.28 13.19
C SER A 298 1.75 -2.51 14.68
N LEU A 299 2.03 -1.44 15.43
CA LEU A 299 2.26 -1.45 16.87
C LEU A 299 1.02 -1.05 17.68
N ARG A 300 -0.08 -0.71 17.02
CA ARG A 300 -1.28 -0.09 17.65
C ARG A 300 -2.00 -0.99 18.67
N HIS A 301 -1.76 -2.28 18.66
CA HIS A 301 -2.32 -3.25 19.60
C HIS A 301 -1.31 -3.72 20.64
N GLY A 302 -0.13 -3.10 20.69
CA GLY A 302 0.90 -3.38 21.69
C GLY A 302 0.54 -2.82 23.05
N ASN A 303 1.10 -3.43 24.11
CA ASN A 303 0.94 -3.01 25.49
C ASN A 303 1.89 -1.87 25.88
N ARG A 304 2.97 -1.67 25.13
CA ARG A 304 3.95 -0.60 25.35
C ARG A 304 3.54 0.68 24.62
N PRO A 305 4.01 1.87 25.07
CA PRO A 305 3.95 3.08 24.25
C PRO A 305 4.54 2.83 22.85
N VAL A 306 3.84 3.29 21.83
CA VAL A 306 4.26 3.06 20.42
C VAL A 306 5.64 3.66 20.16
N GLU A 307 5.94 4.78 20.78
CA GLU A 307 7.21 5.50 20.70
C GLU A 307 8.39 4.65 21.21
N ASP A 308 8.21 3.99 22.36
CA ASP A 308 9.24 3.14 22.97
C ASP A 308 9.48 1.89 22.12
N ALA A 309 8.42 1.26 21.63
CA ALA A 309 8.52 0.11 20.73
C ALA A 309 9.18 0.51 19.38
N LEU A 310 8.82 1.68 18.82
CA LEU A 310 9.43 2.19 17.61
C LEU A 310 10.92 2.49 17.80
N ALA A 311 11.31 3.07 18.93
CA ALA A 311 12.70 3.35 19.23
C ALA A 311 13.54 2.06 19.33
N GLU A 312 13.02 1.00 19.94
CA GLU A 312 13.68 -0.31 20.00
C GLU A 312 13.79 -0.95 18.60
N LEU A 313 12.73 -0.89 17.80
CA LEU A 313 12.81 -1.37 16.41
C LEU A 313 13.83 -0.57 15.59
N ALA A 314 13.91 0.72 15.76
CA ALA A 314 14.86 1.60 15.07
C ALA A 314 16.31 1.26 15.41
N GLU A 315 16.58 0.95 16.69
CA GLU A 315 17.94 0.66 17.15
C GLU A 315 18.42 -0.74 16.79
N TYR A 316 17.55 -1.77 16.87
CA TYR A 316 17.97 -3.17 16.81
C TYR A 316 17.44 -3.95 15.62
N VAL A 317 16.34 -3.55 15.00
CA VAL A 317 15.68 -4.36 13.97
C VAL A 317 15.80 -3.73 12.58
N VAL A 318 15.52 -2.45 12.45
CA VAL A 318 15.58 -1.74 11.16
C VAL A 318 16.96 -1.79 10.50
N PRO A 319 18.08 -1.73 11.24
CA PRO A 319 19.42 -1.83 10.62
C PRO A 319 19.67 -3.13 9.85
N GLU A 320 18.97 -4.23 10.18
CA GLU A 320 19.07 -5.51 9.45
C GLU A 320 18.20 -5.55 8.20
N PHE A 321 17.14 -4.72 8.14
CA PHE A 321 16.17 -4.65 7.03
C PHE A 321 15.94 -3.20 6.59
N PRO A 322 16.99 -2.45 6.25
CA PRO A 322 16.88 -1.02 5.98
C PRO A 322 16.13 -0.76 4.68
N ALA A 323 15.63 0.46 4.54
CA ALA A 323 15.16 0.96 3.25
C ALA A 323 16.26 0.87 2.19
N LEU A 324 15.87 0.51 0.97
CA LEU A 324 16.78 0.42 -0.17
C LEU A 324 17.27 1.82 -0.59
N ARG A 325 18.47 1.88 -1.17
CA ARG A 325 19.13 3.12 -1.59
C ARG A 325 19.08 3.33 -3.10
#